data_478412206b334d947a226b954ac1a1eb
#
_entry.id   478412206b334d947a226b954ac1a1eb
#
_cell.length_a   1.000
_cell.length_b   1.000
_cell.length_c   1.000
_cell.angle_alpha   90.00
_cell.angle_beta   90.00
_cell.angle_gamma   90.00
#
_symmetry.space_group_name_H-M   'P 1'
#
loop_
_entity.id
_entity.type
_entity.pdbx_description
1 polymer ?
#
loop_
_entity_poly.entity_id
_entity_poly.type
_entity_poly.pdbx_seq_one_letter_code
_entity_poly.pdbx_strand_id
1 'polypeptide(L)'
;AALARKAWRQRSRTLIGAAVSLDFAIDDELEVLADAKWVDFIIGQVLENSAKYGAKTIRFESTVKDAGTKDGCIELAIGDDGDGIPATDVPRVFDRGFTGSRGRTHHKATGMGLHLAAVACARMGLGLRISSEEGTGTTVSLTFPIDRTRMDLAANLTTS
;
A
#
# COMPACT_ATOMS: atom_id res chain seq x y z
N ALA A 1 7.19 5.38 8.32
CA ALA A 1 6.20 6.47 8.41
C ALA A 1 6.44 7.62 7.43
N ALA A 2 7.66 8.15 7.30
CA ALA A 2 7.97 9.36 6.49
C ALA A 2 7.49 9.26 5.02
N LEU A 3 7.68 8.13 4.34
CA LEU A 3 7.23 7.92 2.96
C LEU A 3 5.71 7.97 2.82
N ALA A 4 4.98 7.34 3.74
CA ALA A 4 3.51 7.35 3.73
C ALA A 4 2.96 8.78 3.93
N ARG A 5 3.52 9.54 4.88
CA ARG A 5 3.16 10.94 5.11
C ARG A 5 3.50 11.83 3.91
N LYS A 6 4.62 11.56 3.21
CA LYS A 6 5.01 12.29 1.99
C LYS A 6 4.02 11.99 0.86
N ALA A 7 3.72 10.72 0.61
CA ALA A 7 2.79 10.30 -0.44
C ALA A 7 1.40 10.93 -0.25
N TRP A 8 0.91 10.97 0.99
CA TRP A 8 -0.32 11.69 1.33
C TRP A 8 -0.23 13.18 1.01
N ARG A 9 0.81 13.87 1.51
CA ARG A 9 0.96 15.34 1.30
C ARG A 9 0.99 15.72 -0.16
N GLN A 10 1.63 14.94 -1.01
CA GLN A 10 1.70 15.20 -2.45
C GLN A 10 0.33 15.10 -3.14
N ARG A 11 -0.57 14.27 -2.59
CA ARG A 11 -1.92 14.02 -3.13
C ARG A 11 -3.02 14.72 -2.34
N SER A 12 -2.65 15.49 -1.31
CA SER A 12 -3.59 16.09 -0.37
C SER A 12 -4.67 16.95 -1.06
N ARG A 13 -4.33 17.68 -2.11
CA ARG A 13 -5.31 18.51 -2.85
C ARG A 13 -6.44 17.66 -3.44
N THR A 14 -6.12 16.53 -4.06
CA THR A 14 -7.10 15.60 -4.64
C THR A 14 -7.91 14.91 -3.56
N LEU A 15 -7.26 14.46 -2.49
CA LEU A 15 -7.87 13.71 -1.40
C LEU A 15 -8.74 14.62 -0.51
N ILE A 16 -8.30 15.83 -0.22
CA ILE A 16 -9.10 16.84 0.51
C ILE A 16 -10.30 17.27 -0.33
N GLY A 17 -10.14 17.44 -1.64
CA GLY A 17 -11.26 17.72 -2.56
C GLY A 17 -12.30 16.60 -2.57
N ALA A 18 -11.90 15.35 -2.29
CA ALA A 18 -12.79 14.20 -2.13
C ALA A 18 -13.31 14.04 -0.67
N ALA A 19 -12.98 14.97 0.25
CA ALA A 19 -13.33 14.92 1.66
C ALA A 19 -12.85 13.64 2.38
N VAL A 20 -11.67 13.13 2.01
CA VAL A 20 -11.07 11.94 2.62
C VAL A 20 -10.27 12.35 3.86
N SER A 21 -10.55 11.71 5.00
CA SER A 21 -9.77 11.82 6.22
C SER A 21 -8.67 10.75 6.28
N LEU A 22 -7.66 11.00 7.12
CA LEU A 22 -6.50 10.14 7.25
C LEU A 22 -6.26 9.77 8.71
N ASP A 23 -6.02 8.49 8.95
CA ASP A 23 -5.58 7.95 10.23
C ASP A 23 -4.22 7.26 10.07
N PHE A 24 -3.25 7.64 10.90
CA PHE A 24 -1.89 7.06 10.89
C PHE A 24 -1.63 6.31 12.18
N ALA A 25 -1.57 4.99 12.09
CA ALA A 25 -1.10 4.08 13.14
C ALA A 25 0.20 3.38 12.72
N ILE A 26 1.17 4.17 12.23
CA ILE A 26 2.48 3.69 11.79
C ILE A 26 3.49 4.00 12.88
N ASP A 27 4.26 2.98 13.26
CA ASP A 27 5.43 3.17 14.14
C ASP A 27 6.51 3.93 13.38
N ASP A 28 6.90 5.10 13.92
CA ASP A 28 7.88 6.00 13.30
C ASP A 28 9.31 5.45 13.38
N GLU A 29 9.60 4.50 14.29
CA GLU A 29 10.92 3.86 14.45
C GLU A 29 11.16 2.74 13.43
N LEU A 30 10.12 2.26 12.73
CA LEU A 30 10.28 1.21 11.73
C LEU A 30 10.93 1.76 10.45
N GLU A 31 12.04 1.15 10.08
CA GLU A 31 12.74 1.42 8.85
C GLU A 31 12.64 0.26 7.87
N VAL A 32 12.46 0.57 6.60
CA VAL A 32 12.43 -0.41 5.51
C VAL A 32 13.44 -0.03 4.44
N LEU A 33 14.05 -1.03 3.82
CA LEU A 33 14.93 -0.84 2.69
C LEU A 33 14.13 -1.04 1.39
N ALA A 34 13.86 0.07 0.69
CA ALA A 34 13.17 0.03 -0.59
C ALA A 34 13.45 1.31 -1.40
N ASP A 35 13.23 1.26 -2.71
CA ASP A 35 13.28 2.48 -3.53
C ASP A 35 12.10 3.40 -3.19
N ALA A 36 12.45 4.56 -2.61
CA ALA A 36 11.47 5.53 -2.13
C ALA A 36 10.52 6.04 -3.22
N LYS A 37 10.98 6.13 -4.48
CA LYS A 37 10.16 6.61 -5.61
C LYS A 37 9.10 5.59 -5.98
N TRP A 38 9.47 4.31 -6.01
CA TRP A 38 8.54 3.23 -6.31
C TRP A 38 7.54 3.01 -5.19
N VAL A 39 7.98 3.07 -3.93
CA VAL A 39 7.06 2.98 -2.77
C VAL A 39 6.08 4.14 -2.78
N ASP A 40 6.53 5.39 -3.05
CA ASP A 40 5.64 6.55 -3.20
C ASP A 40 4.61 6.35 -4.32
N PHE A 41 5.04 5.82 -5.46
CA PHE A 41 4.15 5.49 -6.58
C PHE A 41 3.09 4.46 -6.17
N ILE A 42 3.49 3.35 -5.52
CA ILE A 42 2.57 2.29 -5.10
C ILE A 42 1.53 2.84 -4.11
N ILE A 43 1.99 3.53 -3.06
CA ILE A 43 1.09 4.18 -2.08
C ILE A 43 0.15 5.13 -2.80
N GLY A 44 0.66 5.91 -3.75
CA GLY A 44 -0.13 6.83 -4.55
C GLY A 44 -1.26 6.15 -5.30
N GLN A 45 -1.01 5.01 -5.95
CA GLN A 45 -2.03 4.25 -6.66
C GLN A 45 -3.12 3.72 -5.72
N VAL A 46 -2.74 3.30 -4.51
CA VAL A 46 -3.70 2.87 -3.49
C VAL A 46 -4.58 4.03 -3.06
N LEU A 47 -3.99 5.17 -2.69
CA LEU A 47 -4.72 6.37 -2.26
C LEU A 47 -5.69 6.89 -3.33
N GLU A 48 -5.23 6.94 -4.58
CA GLU A 48 -6.06 7.38 -5.70
C GLU A 48 -7.25 6.44 -5.94
N ASN A 49 -7.02 5.12 -5.81
CA ASN A 49 -8.10 4.15 -5.90
C ASN A 49 -9.09 4.29 -4.74
N SER A 50 -8.63 4.40 -3.50
CA SER A 50 -9.50 4.61 -2.34
C SER A 50 -10.41 5.83 -2.51
N ALA A 51 -9.84 6.98 -2.90
CA ALA A 51 -10.62 8.19 -3.16
C ALA A 51 -11.62 8.03 -4.30
N LYS A 52 -11.21 7.36 -5.38
CA LYS A 52 -12.05 7.12 -6.56
C LYS A 52 -13.24 6.21 -6.26
N TYR A 53 -13.07 5.24 -5.36
CA TYR A 53 -14.12 4.29 -4.98
C TYR A 53 -14.80 4.65 -3.65
N GLY A 54 -14.89 5.93 -3.35
CA GLY A 54 -15.80 6.48 -2.35
C GLY A 54 -15.31 6.45 -0.91
N ALA A 55 -14.04 6.18 -0.67
CA ALA A 55 -13.49 6.23 0.68
C ALA A 55 -13.71 7.59 1.34
N LYS A 56 -14.06 7.57 2.63
CA LYS A 56 -14.13 8.73 3.51
C LYS A 56 -12.99 8.76 4.51
N THR A 57 -12.46 7.59 4.86
CA THR A 57 -11.33 7.42 5.76
C THR A 57 -10.32 6.47 5.13
N ILE A 58 -9.05 6.84 5.19
CA ILE A 58 -7.94 5.95 4.85
C ILE A 58 -7.07 5.80 6.09
N ARG A 59 -6.78 4.56 6.48
CA ARG A 59 -5.97 4.22 7.63
C ARG A 59 -4.69 3.52 7.20
N PHE A 60 -3.57 3.99 7.75
CA PHE A 60 -2.27 3.36 7.61
C PHE A 60 -1.90 2.67 8.91
N GLU A 61 -1.53 1.40 8.84
CA GLU A 61 -1.04 0.62 9.97
C GLU A 61 0.29 -0.06 9.61
N SER A 62 1.21 -0.16 10.58
CA SER A 62 2.41 -0.96 10.43
C SER A 62 2.47 -2.07 11.47
N THR A 63 2.93 -3.25 11.04
CA THR A 63 3.09 -4.42 11.91
C THR A 63 4.38 -5.13 11.57
N VAL A 64 5.15 -5.52 12.59
CA VAL A 64 6.30 -6.41 12.44
C VAL A 64 5.80 -7.84 12.61
N LYS A 65 6.07 -8.70 11.64
CA LYS A 65 5.71 -10.12 11.65
C LYS A 65 6.98 -10.98 11.68
N ASP A 66 6.91 -12.10 12.39
CA ASP A 66 7.98 -13.11 12.45
C ASP A 66 9.36 -12.52 12.75
N ALA A 67 9.40 -11.49 13.60
CA ALA A 67 10.62 -10.83 14.01
C ALA A 67 11.62 -11.86 14.58
N GLY A 68 12.83 -11.82 14.04
CA GLY A 68 13.86 -12.75 14.49
C GLY A 68 13.93 -14.07 13.69
N THR A 69 13.08 -14.31 12.70
CA THR A 69 13.15 -15.46 11.78
C THR A 69 13.63 -15.04 10.39
N LYS A 70 13.94 -15.99 9.51
CA LYS A 70 14.28 -15.73 8.10
C LYS A 70 13.10 -15.15 7.31
N ASP A 71 11.87 -15.37 7.80
CA ASP A 71 10.64 -14.94 7.17
C ASP A 71 10.12 -13.61 7.79
N GLY A 72 10.95 -12.98 8.66
CA GLY A 72 10.64 -11.71 9.29
C GLY A 72 10.35 -10.61 8.28
N CYS A 73 9.28 -9.85 8.52
CA CYS A 73 8.89 -8.76 7.63
C CYS A 73 8.19 -7.62 8.38
N ILE A 74 8.20 -6.45 7.75
CA ILE A 74 7.36 -5.32 8.14
C ILE A 74 6.20 -5.25 7.14
N GLU A 75 4.99 -5.28 7.62
CA GLU A 75 3.79 -5.07 6.82
C GLU A 75 3.29 -3.64 7.00
N LEU A 76 3.05 -2.95 5.89
CA LEU A 76 2.31 -1.69 5.83
C LEU A 76 0.94 -1.97 5.23
N ALA A 77 -0.10 -1.87 6.04
CA ALA A 77 -1.48 -1.98 5.62
C ALA A 77 -2.07 -0.58 5.35
N ILE A 78 -2.76 -0.43 4.23
CA ILE A 78 -3.48 0.78 3.84
C ILE A 78 -4.93 0.35 3.62
N GLY A 79 -5.77 0.62 4.62
CA GLY A 79 -7.18 0.28 4.61
C GLY A 79 -8.05 1.50 4.30
N ASP A 80 -9.14 1.30 3.59
CA ASP A 80 -10.17 2.31 3.35
C ASP A 80 -11.57 1.77 3.65
N ASP A 81 -12.51 2.68 3.87
CA ASP A 81 -13.93 2.45 4.11
C ASP A 81 -14.77 2.72 2.86
N GLY A 82 -14.19 2.58 1.68
CA GLY A 82 -14.88 2.79 0.41
C GLY A 82 -15.85 1.67 0.02
N ASP A 83 -16.24 1.68 -1.24
CA ASP A 83 -17.22 0.75 -1.81
C ASP A 83 -16.84 -0.74 -1.71
N GLY A 84 -15.55 -1.04 -1.48
CA GLY A 84 -15.01 -2.38 -1.55
C GLY A 84 -15.03 -2.96 -2.97
N ILE A 85 -14.57 -4.21 -3.09
CA ILE A 85 -14.43 -4.93 -4.37
C ILE A 85 -15.23 -6.23 -4.27
N PRO A 86 -16.08 -6.54 -5.25
CA PRO A 86 -16.78 -7.82 -5.31
C PRO A 86 -15.80 -9.00 -5.24
N ALA A 87 -16.15 -10.05 -4.50
CA ALA A 87 -15.29 -11.22 -4.30
C ALA A 87 -14.83 -11.87 -5.62
N THR A 88 -15.66 -11.78 -6.67
CA THR A 88 -15.35 -12.26 -8.02
C THR A 88 -14.27 -11.46 -8.72
N ASP A 89 -14.10 -10.19 -8.36
CA ASP A 89 -13.16 -9.25 -8.97
C ASP A 89 -11.80 -9.22 -8.23
N VAL A 90 -11.79 -9.51 -6.93
CA VAL A 90 -10.57 -9.48 -6.09
C VAL A 90 -9.38 -10.26 -6.69
N PRO A 91 -9.53 -11.49 -7.22
CA PRO A 91 -8.40 -12.22 -7.80
C PRO A 91 -7.79 -11.55 -9.04
N ARG A 92 -8.49 -10.61 -9.66
CA ARG A 92 -8.14 -9.99 -10.93
C ARG A 92 -7.69 -8.53 -10.82
N VAL A 93 -7.70 -7.95 -9.61
CA VAL A 93 -7.44 -6.50 -9.43
C VAL A 93 -6.04 -6.07 -9.89
N PHE A 94 -5.10 -7.01 -9.93
CA PHE A 94 -3.73 -6.77 -10.41
C PHE A 94 -3.52 -7.11 -11.89
N ASP A 95 -4.55 -7.62 -12.57
CA ASP A 95 -4.47 -7.91 -14.00
C ASP A 95 -4.36 -6.62 -14.81
N ARG A 96 -3.58 -6.67 -15.88
CA ARG A 96 -3.39 -5.53 -16.77
C ARG A 96 -4.71 -5.13 -17.42
N GLY A 97 -5.08 -3.86 -17.25
CA GLY A 97 -6.30 -3.29 -17.85
C GLY A 97 -7.61 -3.72 -17.17
N PHE A 98 -7.55 -4.42 -16.05
CA PHE A 98 -8.75 -4.79 -15.31
C PHE A 98 -9.33 -3.57 -14.59
N THR A 99 -10.59 -3.26 -14.86
CA THR A 99 -11.30 -2.12 -14.25
C THR A 99 -12.45 -2.53 -13.34
N GLY A 100 -12.75 -3.82 -13.24
CA GLY A 100 -13.87 -4.35 -12.47
C GLY A 100 -15.26 -3.90 -13.00
N SER A 101 -16.31 -4.39 -12.37
CA SER A 101 -17.70 -4.05 -12.72
C SER A 101 -17.99 -2.56 -12.51
N ARG A 102 -17.47 -1.97 -11.44
CA ARG A 102 -17.66 -0.55 -11.10
C ARG A 102 -16.71 0.39 -11.86
N GLY A 103 -15.52 -0.09 -12.25
CA GLY A 103 -14.57 0.72 -13.03
C GLY A 103 -15.07 1.11 -14.42
N ARG A 104 -15.97 0.33 -14.99
CA ARG A 104 -16.61 0.63 -16.28
C ARG A 104 -17.51 1.87 -16.25
N THR A 105 -18.01 2.27 -15.08
CA THR A 105 -18.80 3.49 -14.90
C THR A 105 -17.94 4.73 -14.67
N HIS A 106 -16.67 4.56 -14.36
CA HIS A 106 -15.72 5.66 -14.19
C HIS A 106 -14.89 5.86 -15.46
N HIS A 107 -15.23 6.84 -16.27
CA HIS A 107 -14.63 7.14 -17.58
C HIS A 107 -13.09 7.32 -17.61
N LYS A 108 -12.41 7.39 -16.47
CA LYS A 108 -10.94 7.54 -16.34
C LYS A 108 -10.23 6.29 -15.81
N ALA A 109 -10.92 5.15 -15.66
CA ALA A 109 -10.29 3.94 -15.16
C ALA A 109 -9.53 3.23 -16.29
N THR A 110 -8.20 3.24 -16.24
CA THR A 110 -7.35 2.54 -17.22
C THR A 110 -7.04 1.10 -16.83
N GLY A 111 -7.29 0.71 -15.57
CA GLY A 111 -6.92 -0.60 -15.04
C GLY A 111 -5.41 -0.85 -14.96
N MET A 112 -4.60 0.21 -15.07
CA MET A 112 -3.14 0.09 -15.09
C MET A 112 -2.48 0.34 -13.73
N GLY A 113 -3.11 1.12 -12.84
CA GLY A 113 -2.47 1.58 -11.60
C GLY A 113 -2.06 0.45 -10.67
N LEU A 114 -2.98 -0.42 -10.27
CA LEU A 114 -2.68 -1.57 -9.41
C LEU A 114 -1.81 -2.61 -10.11
N HIS A 115 -1.97 -2.80 -11.42
CA HIS A 115 -1.08 -3.66 -12.20
C HIS A 115 0.38 -3.17 -12.13
N LEU A 116 0.62 -1.89 -12.37
CA LEU A 116 1.97 -1.32 -12.29
C LEU A 116 2.53 -1.36 -10.86
N ALA A 117 1.68 -1.16 -9.85
CA ALA A 117 2.05 -1.34 -8.45
C ALA A 117 2.52 -2.78 -8.17
N ALA A 118 1.80 -3.78 -8.67
CA ALA A 118 2.19 -5.19 -8.52
C ALA A 118 3.52 -5.50 -9.24
N VAL A 119 3.72 -4.98 -10.45
CA VAL A 119 4.99 -5.14 -11.18
C VAL A 119 6.15 -4.50 -10.42
N ALA A 120 5.95 -3.30 -9.86
CA ALA A 120 6.97 -2.61 -9.07
C ALA A 120 7.32 -3.38 -7.79
N CYS A 121 6.32 -3.88 -7.05
CA CYS A 121 6.53 -4.73 -5.88
C CYS A 121 7.35 -5.98 -6.23
N ALA A 122 6.96 -6.70 -7.28
CA ALA A 122 7.67 -7.90 -7.70
C ALA A 122 9.15 -7.63 -8.04
N ARG A 123 9.44 -6.51 -8.73
CA ARG A 123 10.81 -6.10 -9.06
C ARG A 123 11.67 -5.74 -7.84
N MET A 124 11.04 -5.22 -6.78
CA MET A 124 11.72 -4.87 -5.54
C MET A 124 11.78 -6.03 -4.54
N GLY A 125 11.20 -7.19 -4.85
CA GLY A 125 11.09 -8.29 -3.90
C GLY A 125 10.12 -8.01 -2.74
N LEU A 126 9.17 -7.08 -2.93
CA LEU A 126 8.14 -6.76 -1.96
C LEU A 126 6.90 -7.62 -2.17
N GLY A 127 6.26 -8.02 -1.07
CA GLY A 127 4.92 -8.62 -1.12
C GLY A 127 3.85 -7.56 -1.35
N LEU A 128 2.84 -7.90 -2.14
CA LEU A 128 1.64 -7.08 -2.32
C LEU A 128 0.40 -7.98 -2.18
N ARG A 129 -0.52 -7.60 -1.32
CA ARG A 129 -1.77 -8.32 -1.09
C ARG A 129 -2.93 -7.35 -1.03
N ILE A 130 -4.10 -7.81 -1.43
CA ILE A 130 -5.36 -7.08 -1.28
C ILE A 130 -6.38 -7.96 -0.58
N SER A 131 -7.14 -7.36 0.32
CA SER A 131 -8.32 -7.93 0.95
C SER A 131 -9.44 -6.91 0.84
N SER A 132 -10.61 -7.33 0.45
CA SER A 132 -11.74 -6.41 0.26
C SER A 132 -13.07 -7.14 0.47
N GLU A 133 -14.03 -6.39 0.99
CA GLU A 133 -15.40 -6.80 1.16
C GLU A 133 -16.30 -5.72 0.58
N GLU A 134 -17.20 -6.11 -0.33
CA GLU A 134 -18.12 -5.19 -1.01
C GLU A 134 -19.02 -4.48 0.01
N GLY A 135 -19.07 -3.15 -0.06
CA GLY A 135 -19.82 -2.30 0.86
C GLY A 135 -19.12 -1.99 2.19
N THR A 136 -17.93 -2.57 2.44
CA THR A 136 -17.19 -2.39 3.70
C THR A 136 -15.89 -1.62 3.50
N GLY A 137 -15.14 -1.94 2.43
CA GLY A 137 -13.88 -1.27 2.11
C GLY A 137 -12.82 -2.21 1.56
N THR A 138 -11.62 -1.67 1.42
CA THR A 138 -10.46 -2.38 0.85
C THR A 138 -9.23 -2.16 1.71
N THR A 139 -8.42 -3.20 1.90
CA THR A 139 -7.09 -3.11 2.51
C THR A 139 -6.05 -3.63 1.54
N VAL A 140 -5.04 -2.81 1.25
CA VAL A 140 -3.85 -3.19 0.49
C VAL A 140 -2.68 -3.28 1.45
N SER A 141 -2.00 -4.43 1.48
CA SER A 141 -0.84 -4.67 2.33
C SER A 141 0.44 -4.79 1.50
N LEU A 142 1.44 -4.00 1.86
CA LEU A 142 2.81 -4.07 1.36
C LEU A 142 3.68 -4.79 2.40
N THR A 143 4.40 -5.82 1.98
CA THR A 143 5.29 -6.57 2.86
C THR A 143 6.74 -6.33 2.48
N PHE A 144 7.52 -5.83 3.43
CA PHE A 144 8.95 -5.54 3.30
C PHE A 144 9.73 -6.61 4.06
N PRO A 145 10.49 -7.49 3.39
CA PRO A 145 11.36 -8.46 4.08
C PRO A 145 12.38 -7.76 4.97
N ILE A 146 12.60 -8.29 6.16
CA ILE A 146 13.67 -7.83 7.05
C ILE A 146 14.94 -8.59 6.65
N ASP A 147 15.85 -7.92 5.93
CA ASP A 147 17.14 -8.51 5.57
C ASP A 147 18.08 -8.51 6.78
N ARG A 148 18.22 -9.66 7.44
CA ARG A 148 19.08 -9.87 8.60
C ARG A 148 20.55 -9.60 8.32
N THR A 149 21.02 -9.88 7.12
CA THR A 149 22.43 -9.73 6.74
C THR A 149 22.88 -8.28 6.87
N ARG A 150 21.97 -7.32 6.68
CA ARG A 150 22.27 -5.88 6.82
C ARG A 150 22.11 -5.36 8.24
N MET A 151 21.20 -5.91 9.03
CA MET A 151 21.07 -5.56 10.45
C MET A 151 22.32 -6.00 11.23
N ASP A 152 22.86 -7.18 10.94
CA ASP A 152 24.09 -7.67 11.58
C ASP A 152 25.33 -6.85 11.19
N LEU A 153 25.41 -6.36 9.95
CA LEU A 153 26.47 -5.46 9.51
C LEU A 153 26.39 -4.08 10.19
N ALA A 154 25.19 -3.52 10.35
CA ALA A 154 24.99 -2.24 11.04
C ALA A 154 25.29 -2.36 12.54
N ALA A 155 24.88 -3.44 13.20
CA ALA A 155 25.17 -3.72 14.61
C ALA A 155 26.69 -3.86 14.86
N ASN A 156 27.43 -4.52 13.95
CA ASN A 156 28.88 -4.72 14.05
C ASN A 156 29.68 -3.42 13.81
N LEU A 157 29.13 -2.44 13.06
CA LEU A 157 29.77 -1.13 12.85
C LEU A 157 29.58 -0.16 14.03
N THR A 158 28.61 -0.42 14.90
CA THR A 158 28.33 0.42 16.07
C THR A 158 29.06 -0.05 17.34
N THR A 159 29.74 -1.20 17.28
CA THR A 159 30.45 -1.81 18.42
C THR A 159 31.99 -1.75 18.28
N SER A 160 32.52 -0.97 17.34
CA SER A 160 33.96 -0.78 17.13
C SER A 160 34.40 0.63 17.49
#